data_d82d55a3f9393451d416697ebea50444
#
_entry.id   d82d55a3f9393451d416697ebea50444
#
_cell.length_a   1.000
_cell.length_b   1.000
_cell.length_c   1.000
_cell.angle_alpha   90.00
_cell.angle_beta   90.00
_cell.angle_gamma   90.00
#
_symmetry.space_group_name_H-M   'P 1'
#
loop_
_entity.id
_entity.type
_entity.pdbx_description
1 polymer ?
#
loop_
_entity_poly.entity_id
_entity_poly.type
_entity_poly.pdbx_seq_one_letter_code
_entity_poly.pdbx_strand_id
1 'polypeptide(L)'
;MNERIIIFDTTLRDGEQSPGASLNVYEKLEIARQLAKLKVDVIEAGFPVSSPAQFEAVKRIADESEVIIAGLARAKEIDIKAVYNALRNAKKPRIHTFSSTSDIHILGKFGDSKYGASLEEKRKTILKMSYDSIAYAKTFCNDVEFSAEDAGRTDIGYLCDIIETAIEAGATTVNIPDTTGYTFPSEFGFKIAELKRRVRNIDKVIISVHCHNDLGLAVANSIIAIQNGARQVECTINGIGERAGNASLEEIVMALKVRNDICNYYTDIDITEIYNTSRMVSGFTGIVVQPNKAIVGENAFAHESGIHQDGMLKNKQTYEIMTPESVGVNKTKIILGRHSGRHGLKSRLGELGYHPSEEDMQKVYEAFLELADKKKEVFDDDLRVLMGDEIYKKEELYELQYLHVTAGTDTIPTATIKIRSNEKVIQESCTGDGPVDACFNAIERALEIRPTVESYNVRSVTSGRQALGEAIVRIRNGENSFTGRGTSTDIIEASAKAFLQAINQYLLFTKTNLEFHEDELIIRNV
;
A
#
# COMPACT_ATOMS: atom_id res chain seq x y z
N MET A 1 -8.17 33.45 5.25
CA MET A 1 -7.39 32.81 4.15
C MET A 1 -7.47 31.32 4.37
N ASN A 2 -7.69 30.55 3.32
CA ASN A 2 -7.69 29.10 3.44
C ASN A 2 -6.24 28.62 3.66
N GLU A 3 -6.05 27.75 4.65
CA GLU A 3 -4.75 27.16 4.96
C GLU A 3 -4.57 25.82 4.24
N ARG A 4 -3.40 25.61 3.66
CA ARG A 4 -3.08 24.39 2.94
C ARG A 4 -2.71 23.27 3.90
N ILE A 5 -3.26 22.08 3.64
CA ILE A 5 -2.89 20.83 4.33
C ILE A 5 -2.05 19.97 3.37
N ILE A 6 -0.88 19.59 3.84
CA ILE A 6 0.05 18.70 3.13
C ILE A 6 -0.45 17.26 3.30
N ILE A 7 -0.56 16.54 2.20
CA ILE A 7 -0.92 15.11 2.20
C ILE A 7 0.34 14.28 2.00
N PHE A 8 0.69 13.55 3.04
CA PHE A 8 1.78 12.58 3.07
C PHE A 8 1.18 11.18 2.90
N ASP A 9 1.41 10.56 1.76
CA ASP A 9 0.95 9.20 1.50
C ASP A 9 1.99 8.18 1.94
N THR A 10 1.59 7.27 2.83
CA THR A 10 2.42 6.16 3.31
C THR A 10 1.91 4.78 2.85
N THR A 11 1.12 4.73 1.78
CA THR A 11 0.60 3.47 1.19
C THR A 11 1.72 2.48 0.89
N LEU A 12 2.86 2.97 0.36
CA LEU A 12 4.01 2.16 -0.04
C LEU A 12 4.95 1.76 1.11
N ARG A 13 4.71 2.26 2.33
CA ARG A 13 5.47 1.89 3.52
C ARG A 13 4.58 1.27 4.59
N ASP A 14 3.72 2.06 5.27
CA ASP A 14 2.82 1.56 6.32
C ASP A 14 1.67 0.74 5.72
N GLY A 15 1.13 1.21 4.60
CA GLY A 15 0.10 0.49 3.86
C GLY A 15 0.55 -0.92 3.45
N GLU A 16 1.78 -1.08 3.00
CA GLU A 16 2.37 -2.38 2.64
C GLU A 16 2.57 -3.31 3.85
N GLN A 17 2.60 -2.77 5.07
CA GLN A 17 2.69 -3.58 6.29
C GLN A 17 1.36 -4.28 6.64
N SER A 18 0.28 -3.98 5.92
CA SER A 18 -0.95 -4.79 6.02
C SER A 18 -0.67 -6.25 5.72
N PRO A 19 -1.14 -7.20 6.54
CA PRO A 19 -1.01 -8.62 6.23
C PRO A 19 -1.58 -8.94 4.84
N GLY A 20 -0.75 -9.46 3.95
CA GLY A 20 -1.12 -9.81 2.57
C GLY A 20 -0.90 -8.73 1.51
N ALA A 21 -0.49 -7.52 1.88
CA ALA A 21 -0.30 -6.39 0.96
C ALA A 21 1.11 -6.27 0.35
N SER A 22 1.90 -7.34 0.33
CA SER A 22 3.26 -7.30 -0.22
C SER A 22 3.26 -6.86 -1.68
N LEU A 23 4.03 -5.81 -1.97
CA LEU A 23 4.16 -5.23 -3.30
C LEU A 23 5.58 -5.49 -3.85
N ASN A 24 5.68 -5.86 -5.12
CA ASN A 24 6.97 -5.88 -5.79
C ASN A 24 7.43 -4.47 -6.23
N VAL A 25 8.66 -4.37 -6.71
CA VAL A 25 9.27 -3.10 -7.11
C VAL A 25 8.46 -2.39 -8.21
N TYR A 26 7.94 -3.15 -9.17
CA TYR A 26 7.16 -2.60 -10.28
C TYR A 26 5.80 -2.06 -9.79
N GLU A 27 5.08 -2.82 -8.97
CA GLU A 27 3.79 -2.39 -8.40
C GLU A 27 3.94 -1.13 -7.58
N LYS A 28 5.01 -1.04 -6.77
CA LYS A 28 5.33 0.18 -6.02
C LYS A 28 5.55 1.37 -6.95
N LEU A 29 6.25 1.17 -8.06
CA LEU A 29 6.51 2.21 -9.03
C LEU A 29 5.22 2.71 -9.71
N GLU A 30 4.34 1.79 -10.12
CA GLU A 30 3.05 2.16 -10.72
C GLU A 30 2.15 2.90 -9.72
N ILE A 31 2.07 2.45 -8.46
CA ILE A 31 1.34 3.16 -7.42
C ILE A 31 1.96 4.54 -7.18
N ALA A 32 3.29 4.66 -7.13
CA ALA A 32 3.95 5.94 -6.95
C ALA A 32 3.64 6.94 -8.08
N ARG A 33 3.61 6.47 -9.34
CA ARG A 33 3.20 7.28 -10.50
C ARG A 33 1.76 7.75 -10.37
N GLN A 34 0.86 6.85 -9.94
CA GLN A 34 -0.54 7.20 -9.73
C GLN A 34 -0.73 8.17 -8.55
N LEU A 35 0.02 8.01 -7.46
CA LEU A 35 0.05 8.96 -6.35
C LEU A 35 0.54 10.34 -6.78
N ALA A 36 1.55 10.40 -7.65
CA ALA A 36 2.01 11.66 -8.24
C ALA A 36 0.94 12.31 -9.13
N LYS A 37 0.17 11.51 -9.90
CA LYS A 37 -0.97 11.98 -10.70
C LYS A 37 -2.12 12.47 -9.81
N LEU A 38 -2.39 11.81 -8.69
CA LEU A 38 -3.32 12.23 -7.65
C LEU A 38 -2.88 13.53 -6.97
N LYS A 39 -1.62 13.94 -7.16
CA LYS A 39 -0.97 15.14 -6.60
C LYS A 39 -0.82 15.08 -5.08
N VAL A 40 -0.42 13.95 -4.53
CA VAL A 40 0.05 13.92 -3.14
C VAL A 40 1.32 14.77 -3.00
N ASP A 41 1.52 15.35 -1.83
CA ASP A 41 2.69 16.22 -1.59
C ASP A 41 3.95 15.41 -1.30
N VAL A 42 3.80 14.31 -0.56
CA VAL A 42 4.88 13.42 -0.14
C VAL A 42 4.47 11.98 -0.36
N ILE A 43 5.38 11.17 -0.91
CA ILE A 43 5.25 9.71 -1.00
C ILE A 43 6.32 9.08 -0.10
N GLU A 44 5.90 8.34 0.93
CA GLU A 44 6.82 7.50 1.68
C GLU A 44 7.00 6.17 0.94
N ALA A 45 8.10 6.05 0.23
CA ALA A 45 8.32 4.99 -0.74
C ALA A 45 8.68 3.63 -0.11
N GLY A 46 9.14 3.61 1.15
CA GLY A 46 9.48 2.38 1.84
C GLY A 46 10.52 2.54 2.95
N PHE A 47 11.08 1.39 3.36
CA PHE A 47 12.09 1.26 4.39
C PHE A 47 13.37 0.59 3.83
N PRO A 48 14.30 1.37 3.24
CA PRO A 48 15.43 0.86 2.44
C PRO A 48 16.32 -0.16 3.12
N VAL A 49 16.51 -0.05 4.46
CA VAL A 49 17.38 -0.98 5.19
C VAL A 49 16.77 -2.37 5.41
N SER A 50 15.45 -2.51 5.20
CA SER A 50 14.76 -3.76 5.52
C SER A 50 15.06 -4.89 4.53
N SER A 51 15.30 -4.57 3.26
CA SER A 51 15.71 -5.55 2.25
C SER A 51 16.27 -4.87 0.99
N PRO A 52 17.04 -5.59 0.15
CA PRO A 52 17.49 -5.08 -1.16
C PRO A 52 16.34 -4.67 -2.08
N ALA A 53 15.23 -5.39 -2.08
CA ALA A 53 14.06 -5.05 -2.88
C ALA A 53 13.43 -3.73 -2.43
N GLN A 54 13.36 -3.48 -1.12
CA GLN A 54 12.88 -2.20 -0.59
C GLN A 54 13.83 -1.04 -0.97
N PHE A 55 15.13 -1.27 -0.89
CA PHE A 55 16.13 -0.28 -1.32
C PHE A 55 15.96 0.07 -2.80
N GLU A 56 15.84 -0.94 -3.68
CA GLU A 56 15.68 -0.74 -5.12
C GLU A 56 14.36 -0.06 -5.46
N ALA A 57 13.26 -0.43 -4.79
CA ALA A 57 11.97 0.22 -4.99
C ALA A 57 12.03 1.73 -4.64
N VAL A 58 12.55 2.06 -3.46
CA VAL A 58 12.70 3.46 -3.03
C VAL A 58 13.58 4.24 -4.00
N LYS A 59 14.70 3.65 -4.45
CA LYS A 59 15.61 4.25 -5.41
C LYS A 59 14.93 4.54 -6.75
N ARG A 60 14.23 3.57 -7.35
CA ARG A 60 13.55 3.77 -8.63
C ARG A 60 12.45 4.83 -8.54
N ILE A 61 11.67 4.82 -7.46
CA ILE A 61 10.66 5.86 -7.24
C ILE A 61 11.32 7.24 -7.12
N ALA A 62 12.45 7.33 -6.41
CA ALA A 62 13.20 8.56 -6.25
C ALA A 62 13.80 9.07 -7.56
N ASP A 63 14.28 8.18 -8.42
CA ASP A 63 14.87 8.53 -9.72
C ASP A 63 13.83 9.10 -10.71
N GLU A 64 12.56 8.69 -10.61
CA GLU A 64 11.50 9.06 -11.57
C GLU A 64 10.57 10.18 -11.08
N SER A 65 10.49 10.44 -9.78
CA SER A 65 9.44 11.30 -9.22
C SER A 65 9.82 12.77 -9.09
N GLU A 66 8.83 13.64 -9.34
CA GLU A 66 8.90 15.10 -9.10
C GLU A 66 8.35 15.49 -7.71
N VAL A 67 7.68 14.58 -7.02
CA VAL A 67 7.10 14.79 -5.68
C VAL A 67 8.19 14.67 -4.61
N ILE A 68 7.90 15.08 -3.39
CA ILE A 68 8.80 14.80 -2.26
C ILE A 68 8.77 13.28 -2.01
N ILE A 69 9.94 12.64 -2.06
CA ILE A 69 10.08 11.21 -1.74
C ILE A 69 10.70 11.06 -0.37
N ALA A 70 9.95 10.44 0.54
CA ALA A 70 10.41 10.11 1.87
C ALA A 70 10.83 8.64 1.96
N GLY A 71 11.86 8.38 2.76
CA GLY A 71 12.28 7.04 3.15
C GLY A 71 12.38 6.93 4.68
N LEU A 72 11.88 5.83 5.23
CA LEU A 72 11.89 5.58 6.66
C LEU A 72 13.25 5.06 7.13
N ALA A 73 13.71 5.56 8.29
CA ALA A 73 14.91 5.12 8.99
C ALA A 73 14.66 5.03 10.49
N ARG A 74 15.11 3.96 11.15
CA ARG A 74 15.25 4.01 12.61
C ARG A 74 16.30 5.06 12.99
N ALA A 75 16.29 5.53 14.24
CA ALA A 75 17.29 6.46 14.78
C ALA A 75 18.68 5.81 14.88
N LYS A 76 19.22 5.37 13.75
CA LYS A 76 20.54 4.71 13.58
C LYS A 76 21.22 5.22 12.31
N GLU A 77 22.53 5.50 12.40
CA GLU A 77 23.31 6.02 11.28
C GLU A 77 23.25 5.14 10.04
N ILE A 78 23.30 3.81 10.22
CA ILE A 78 23.26 2.86 9.11
C ILE A 78 21.94 2.93 8.33
N ASP A 79 20.81 3.07 9.03
CA ASP A 79 19.49 3.18 8.43
C ASP A 79 19.35 4.52 7.67
N ILE A 80 19.77 5.61 8.31
CA ILE A 80 19.74 6.96 7.72
C ILE A 80 20.61 7.02 6.46
N LYS A 81 21.79 6.39 6.50
CA LYS A 81 22.68 6.32 5.35
C LYS A 81 22.10 5.48 4.21
N ALA A 82 21.39 4.39 4.52
CA ALA A 82 20.69 3.57 3.53
C ALA A 82 19.58 4.38 2.84
N VAL A 83 18.79 5.14 3.60
CA VAL A 83 17.77 6.05 3.05
C VAL A 83 18.42 7.12 2.17
N TYR A 84 19.45 7.79 2.63
CA TYR A 84 20.17 8.77 1.83
C TYR A 84 20.67 8.19 0.49
N ASN A 85 21.27 7.00 0.53
CA ASN A 85 21.77 6.34 -0.68
C ASN A 85 20.63 6.00 -1.66
N ALA A 86 19.49 5.54 -1.15
CA ALA A 86 18.32 5.25 -1.98
C ALA A 86 17.70 6.53 -2.58
N LEU A 87 17.71 7.64 -1.84
CA LEU A 87 17.16 8.93 -2.27
C LEU A 87 18.16 9.83 -3.00
N ARG A 88 19.36 9.34 -3.31
CA ARG A 88 20.48 10.16 -3.80
C ARG A 88 20.14 11.02 -5.03
N ASN A 89 19.30 10.49 -5.92
CA ASN A 89 18.90 11.15 -7.15
C ASN A 89 17.53 11.83 -7.06
N ALA A 90 16.84 11.71 -5.92
CA ALA A 90 15.55 12.35 -5.72
C ALA A 90 15.66 13.86 -5.88
N LYS A 91 14.74 14.48 -6.62
CA LYS A 91 14.70 15.95 -6.75
C LYS A 91 14.36 16.63 -5.44
N LYS A 92 13.53 16.00 -4.63
CA LYS A 92 13.07 16.50 -3.32
C LYS A 92 13.11 15.35 -2.31
N PRO A 93 14.31 15.01 -1.79
CA PRO A 93 14.42 13.94 -0.79
C PRO A 93 13.93 14.40 0.58
N ARG A 94 13.32 13.47 1.33
CA ARG A 94 13.02 13.60 2.76
C ARG A 94 13.52 12.36 3.50
N ILE A 95 14.27 12.55 4.58
CA ILE A 95 14.62 11.48 5.51
C ILE A 95 13.60 11.51 6.64
N HIS A 96 12.87 10.40 6.83
CA HIS A 96 11.92 10.22 7.91
C HIS A 96 12.53 9.29 8.96
N THR A 97 12.71 9.78 10.19
CA THR A 97 13.25 9.01 11.31
C THR A 97 12.32 9.05 12.51
N PHE A 98 12.43 8.08 13.40
CA PHE A 98 11.53 7.97 14.55
C PHE A 98 12.20 7.41 15.79
N SER A 99 11.62 7.72 16.95
CA SER A 99 11.97 7.14 18.25
C SER A 99 10.72 6.89 19.07
N SER A 100 10.72 5.79 19.84
CA SER A 100 9.61 5.48 20.75
C SER A 100 9.56 6.44 21.92
N THR A 101 8.37 6.93 22.27
CA THR A 101 8.22 7.99 23.28
C THR A 101 7.33 7.62 24.46
N SER A 102 6.38 6.69 24.32
CA SER A 102 5.58 6.25 25.47
C SER A 102 6.37 5.37 26.44
N ASP A 103 6.01 5.43 27.70
CA ASP A 103 6.64 4.61 28.75
C ASP A 103 6.53 3.11 28.43
N ILE A 104 5.38 2.71 27.87
CA ILE A 104 5.14 1.32 27.46
C ILE A 104 6.15 0.88 26.40
N HIS A 105 6.35 1.70 25.36
CA HIS A 105 7.33 1.39 24.32
C HIS A 105 8.77 1.51 24.79
N ILE A 106 9.07 2.50 25.65
CA ILE A 106 10.41 2.68 26.23
C ILE A 106 10.78 1.47 27.07
N LEU A 107 9.92 1.02 27.95
CA LEU A 107 10.17 -0.15 28.80
C LEU A 107 10.21 -1.45 27.99
N GLY A 108 9.38 -1.58 26.97
CA GLY A 108 9.32 -2.78 26.10
C GLY A 108 10.51 -2.89 25.15
N LYS A 109 10.86 -1.81 24.44
CA LYS A 109 11.90 -1.83 23.40
C LYS A 109 13.30 -1.47 23.91
N PHE A 110 13.40 -0.66 24.97
CA PHE A 110 14.65 -0.19 25.57
C PHE A 110 14.82 -0.70 27.02
N GLY A 111 14.29 -1.89 27.32
CA GLY A 111 14.34 -2.51 28.65
C GLY A 111 15.76 -2.76 29.18
N ASP A 112 16.75 -2.96 28.30
CA ASP A 112 18.16 -3.19 28.64
C ASP A 112 18.76 -2.01 29.45
N SER A 113 19.58 -2.33 30.45
CA SER A 113 20.27 -1.38 31.34
C SER A 113 21.24 -0.43 30.61
N LYS A 114 21.73 -0.82 29.44
CA LYS A 114 22.57 0.07 28.59
C LYS A 114 21.87 1.37 28.18
N TYR A 115 20.54 1.40 28.21
CA TYR A 115 19.75 2.61 27.93
C TYR A 115 19.42 3.44 29.17
N GLY A 116 19.75 2.95 30.37
CA GLY A 116 19.51 3.57 31.66
C GLY A 116 18.92 2.58 32.67
N ALA A 117 19.17 2.80 33.96
CA ALA A 117 18.65 1.98 35.05
C ALA A 117 17.21 2.32 35.42
N SER A 118 16.80 3.59 35.20
CA SER A 118 15.46 4.10 35.48
C SER A 118 14.76 4.55 34.20
N LEU A 119 13.44 4.71 34.24
CA LEU A 119 12.66 5.27 33.14
C LEU A 119 13.14 6.67 32.75
N GLU A 120 13.47 7.50 33.72
CA GLU A 120 13.96 8.86 33.49
C GLU A 120 15.31 8.86 32.74
N GLU A 121 16.23 7.97 33.12
CA GLU A 121 17.51 7.80 32.40
C GLU A 121 17.29 7.31 30.97
N LYS A 122 16.37 6.37 30.78
CA LYS A 122 16.00 5.87 29.43
C LYS A 122 15.42 6.99 28.57
N ARG A 123 14.53 7.81 29.13
CA ARG A 123 13.99 9.00 28.44
C ARG A 123 15.09 9.96 28.03
N LYS A 124 16.07 10.26 28.91
CA LYS A 124 17.24 11.10 28.56
C LYS A 124 18.09 10.48 27.45
N THR A 125 18.31 9.18 27.49
CA THR A 125 19.03 8.46 26.44
C THR A 125 18.32 8.56 25.10
N ILE A 126 16.99 8.40 25.07
CA ILE A 126 16.20 8.49 23.85
C ILE A 126 16.20 9.92 23.28
N LEU A 127 16.09 10.96 24.15
CA LEU A 127 16.25 12.35 23.73
C LEU A 127 17.58 12.56 23.00
N LYS A 128 18.69 12.07 23.60
CA LYS A 128 20.02 12.17 22.97
C LYS A 128 20.09 11.40 21.65
N MET A 129 19.60 10.17 21.60
CA MET A 129 19.58 9.35 20.37
C MET A 129 18.76 10.03 19.27
N SER A 130 17.63 10.64 19.61
CA SER A 130 16.78 11.38 18.67
C SER A 130 17.52 12.62 18.14
N TYR A 131 18.14 13.39 19.03
CA TYR A 131 18.95 14.53 18.61
C TYR A 131 20.06 14.13 17.65
N ASP A 132 20.88 13.14 18.04
CA ASP A 132 22.04 12.69 17.28
C ASP A 132 21.61 12.16 15.88
N SER A 133 20.52 11.39 15.82
CA SER A 133 20.03 10.81 14.56
C SER A 133 19.47 11.88 13.61
N ILE A 134 18.71 12.86 14.11
CA ILE A 134 18.19 13.96 13.31
C ILE A 134 19.33 14.84 12.82
N ALA A 135 20.27 15.22 13.69
CA ALA A 135 21.46 15.99 13.32
C ALA A 135 22.29 15.26 12.27
N TYR A 136 22.43 13.95 12.38
CA TYR A 136 23.11 13.13 11.37
C TYR A 136 22.34 13.12 10.05
N ALA A 137 21.02 12.91 10.05
CA ALA A 137 20.19 12.95 8.86
C ALA A 137 20.29 14.33 8.16
N LYS A 138 20.36 15.40 8.93
CA LYS A 138 20.49 16.77 8.46
C LYS A 138 21.80 17.03 7.69
N THR A 139 22.84 16.23 7.92
CA THR A 139 24.09 16.34 7.13
C THR A 139 23.91 15.89 5.68
N PHE A 140 22.87 15.09 5.38
CA PHE A 140 22.59 14.55 4.05
C PHE A 140 21.42 15.22 3.35
N CYS A 141 20.42 15.68 4.11
CA CYS A 141 19.15 16.15 3.58
C CYS A 141 18.65 17.37 4.38
N ASN A 142 18.18 18.39 3.66
CA ASN A 142 17.62 19.58 4.30
C ASN A 142 16.19 19.36 4.84
N ASP A 143 15.47 18.38 4.32
CA ASP A 143 14.12 18.05 4.73
C ASP A 143 14.14 16.75 5.56
N VAL A 144 14.00 16.90 6.88
CA VAL A 144 14.02 15.79 7.85
C VAL A 144 12.74 15.80 8.66
N GLU A 145 12.03 14.69 8.60
CA GLU A 145 10.85 14.43 9.41
C GLU A 145 11.19 13.54 10.60
N PHE A 146 10.70 13.90 11.77
CA PHE A 146 10.85 13.10 12.99
C PHE A 146 9.49 12.70 13.54
N SER A 147 9.29 11.39 13.76
CA SER A 147 8.10 10.84 14.40
C SER A 147 8.35 10.46 15.85
N ALA A 148 7.52 11.00 16.76
CA ALA A 148 7.47 10.61 18.16
C ALA A 148 6.60 9.36 18.31
N GLU A 149 7.13 8.17 18.01
CA GLU A 149 6.36 6.92 17.99
C GLU A 149 5.59 6.71 19.30
N ASP A 150 4.28 6.38 19.18
CA ASP A 150 3.33 6.22 20.28
C ASP A 150 3.04 7.50 21.08
N ALA A 151 3.07 8.66 20.39
CA ALA A 151 2.75 9.96 20.98
C ALA A 151 1.35 10.00 21.57
N GLY A 152 0.40 9.25 21.02
CA GLY A 152 -0.95 9.12 21.56
C GLY A 152 -0.98 8.75 23.04
N ARG A 153 -0.07 7.87 23.49
CA ARG A 153 0.05 7.42 24.90
C ARG A 153 1.23 8.03 25.67
N THR A 154 1.95 8.96 25.06
CA THR A 154 3.10 9.62 25.69
C THR A 154 2.64 10.74 26.64
N ASP A 155 3.32 10.83 27.79
CA ASP A 155 3.16 11.97 28.71
C ASP A 155 3.41 13.30 27.99
N ILE A 156 2.53 14.27 28.18
CA ILE A 156 2.59 15.53 27.44
C ILE A 156 3.84 16.35 27.74
N GLY A 157 4.39 16.25 28.97
CA GLY A 157 5.64 16.92 29.34
C GLY A 157 6.80 16.37 28.52
N TYR A 158 6.99 15.05 28.56
CA TYR A 158 8.05 14.38 27.81
C TYR A 158 7.86 14.50 26.30
N LEU A 159 6.62 14.50 25.81
CA LEU A 159 6.34 14.74 24.40
C LEU A 159 6.80 16.13 23.96
N CYS A 160 6.57 17.16 24.79
CA CYS A 160 7.10 18.51 24.52
C CYS A 160 8.63 18.51 24.46
N ASP A 161 9.30 17.85 25.42
CA ASP A 161 10.76 17.80 25.49
C ASP A 161 11.37 17.16 24.25
N ILE A 162 10.81 16.03 23.76
CA ILE A 162 11.36 15.34 22.60
C ILE A 162 11.08 16.09 21.30
N ILE A 163 9.92 16.75 21.17
CA ILE A 163 9.62 17.58 20.00
C ILE A 163 10.54 18.82 19.97
N GLU A 164 10.76 19.49 21.12
CA GLU A 164 11.71 20.61 21.20
C GLU A 164 13.12 20.16 20.82
N THR A 165 13.55 18.99 21.33
CA THR A 165 14.84 18.36 20.99
C THR A 165 14.96 18.07 19.49
N ALA A 166 13.91 17.56 18.87
CA ALA A 166 13.90 17.26 17.44
C ALA A 166 14.03 18.53 16.59
N ILE A 167 13.34 19.61 16.97
CA ILE A 167 13.43 20.93 16.31
C ILE A 167 14.84 21.50 16.46
N GLU A 168 15.44 21.44 17.63
CA GLU A 168 16.79 21.90 17.90
C GLU A 168 17.83 21.12 17.11
N ALA A 169 17.63 19.82 16.87
CA ALA A 169 18.47 18.98 16.03
C ALA A 169 18.32 19.26 14.53
N GLY A 170 17.29 20.02 14.13
CA GLY A 170 17.08 20.47 12.76
C GLY A 170 15.95 19.78 12.00
N ALA A 171 15.04 19.10 12.65
CA ALA A 171 13.83 18.58 12.01
C ALA A 171 13.03 19.73 11.35
N THR A 172 12.50 19.49 10.17
CA THR A 172 11.63 20.41 9.42
C THR A 172 10.16 20.09 9.61
N THR A 173 9.88 18.85 9.94
CA THR A 173 8.54 18.33 10.25
C THR A 173 8.62 17.46 11.50
N VAL A 174 7.66 17.61 12.39
CA VAL A 174 7.50 16.76 13.57
C VAL A 174 6.17 16.07 13.51
N ASN A 175 6.19 14.75 13.48
CA ASN A 175 5.01 13.92 13.36
C ASN A 175 4.59 13.34 14.71
N ILE A 176 3.29 13.42 14.99
CA ILE A 176 2.65 13.03 16.25
C ILE A 176 1.74 11.83 15.96
N PRO A 177 2.23 10.58 16.07
CA PRO A 177 1.43 9.43 15.72
C PRO A 177 0.56 8.92 16.88
N ASP A 178 -0.71 8.64 16.60
CA ASP A 178 -1.55 7.74 17.37
C ASP A 178 -1.32 6.29 16.88
N THR A 179 -0.16 5.77 17.25
CA THR A 179 0.40 4.51 16.72
C THR A 179 -0.49 3.28 16.96
N THR A 180 -1.30 3.31 18.01
CA THR A 180 -2.17 2.19 18.39
C THR A 180 -3.65 2.49 18.17
N GLY A 181 -3.99 3.61 17.53
CA GLY A 181 -5.38 4.02 17.30
C GLY A 181 -6.18 4.14 18.60
N TYR A 182 -5.53 4.61 19.66
CA TYR A 182 -6.02 4.57 21.04
C TYR A 182 -6.77 5.83 21.45
N THR A 183 -6.42 6.99 20.88
CA THR A 183 -6.90 8.29 21.36
C THR A 183 -8.31 8.61 20.87
N PHE A 184 -9.08 9.30 21.70
CA PHE A 184 -10.29 9.98 21.27
C PHE A 184 -9.98 11.32 20.58
N PRO A 185 -10.84 11.81 19.66
CA PRO A 185 -10.59 13.06 18.95
C PRO A 185 -10.34 14.26 19.87
N SER A 186 -11.11 14.41 20.96
CA SER A 186 -10.92 15.50 21.92
C SER A 186 -9.57 15.44 22.63
N GLU A 187 -9.11 14.24 22.98
CA GLU A 187 -7.81 14.02 23.62
C GLU A 187 -6.67 14.30 22.65
N PHE A 188 -6.76 13.78 21.42
CA PHE A 188 -5.73 13.97 20.41
C PHE A 188 -5.62 15.43 19.98
N GLY A 189 -6.76 16.11 19.75
CA GLY A 189 -6.80 17.53 19.44
C GLY A 189 -6.20 18.38 20.55
N PHE A 190 -6.54 18.10 21.83
CA PHE A 190 -5.94 18.75 22.99
C PHE A 190 -4.42 18.58 23.02
N LYS A 191 -3.91 17.39 22.74
CA LYS A 191 -2.47 17.10 22.70
C LYS A 191 -1.75 17.95 21.65
N ILE A 192 -2.31 18.10 20.44
CA ILE A 192 -1.76 18.96 19.38
C ILE A 192 -1.78 20.44 19.81
N ALA A 193 -2.89 20.91 20.40
CA ALA A 193 -2.99 22.28 20.90
C ALA A 193 -1.96 22.56 22.01
N GLU A 194 -1.73 21.60 22.93
CA GLU A 194 -0.72 21.72 23.98
C GLU A 194 0.70 21.78 23.44
N LEU A 195 1.05 20.96 22.44
CA LEU A 195 2.34 21.04 21.76
C LEU A 195 2.54 22.43 21.14
N LYS A 196 1.53 22.93 20.42
CA LYS A 196 1.59 24.25 19.80
C LYS A 196 1.74 25.38 20.82
N ARG A 197 1.16 25.23 22.00
CA ARG A 197 1.24 26.21 23.07
C ARG A 197 2.56 26.15 23.87
N ARG A 198 3.11 24.95 24.10
CA ARG A 198 4.19 24.72 25.09
C ARG A 198 5.57 24.64 24.45
N VAL A 199 5.69 24.10 23.24
CA VAL A 199 6.98 23.92 22.55
C VAL A 199 7.42 25.27 21.96
N ARG A 200 8.55 25.80 22.42
CA ARG A 200 8.99 27.17 22.13
C ARG A 200 9.26 27.44 20.65
N ASN A 201 9.74 26.42 19.93
CA ASN A 201 10.18 26.55 18.54
C ASN A 201 9.21 25.96 17.53
N ILE A 202 7.99 25.64 17.92
CA ILE A 202 7.03 24.87 17.13
C ILE A 202 6.65 25.53 15.80
N ASP A 203 6.66 26.87 15.77
CA ASP A 203 6.33 27.65 14.56
C ASP A 203 7.41 27.58 13.46
N LYS A 204 8.58 26.98 13.76
CA LYS A 204 9.66 26.76 12.77
C LYS A 204 9.49 25.49 11.96
N VAL A 205 8.57 24.64 12.34
CA VAL A 205 8.35 23.30 11.75
C VAL A 205 6.88 23.08 11.41
N ILE A 206 6.65 22.09 10.57
CA ILE A 206 5.31 21.58 10.27
C ILE A 206 4.95 20.54 11.34
N ILE A 207 3.78 20.68 11.96
CA ILE A 207 3.20 19.61 12.78
C ILE A 207 2.48 18.66 11.83
N SER A 208 2.94 17.42 11.81
CA SER A 208 2.32 16.29 11.12
C SER A 208 1.59 15.38 12.09
N VAL A 209 0.59 14.66 11.61
CA VAL A 209 -0.10 13.62 12.39
C VAL A 209 -0.25 12.35 11.58
N HIS A 210 -0.21 11.21 12.28
CA HIS A 210 -0.38 9.88 11.73
C HIS A 210 -1.32 9.10 12.66
N CYS A 211 -2.45 8.61 12.16
CA CYS A 211 -3.44 7.98 13.02
C CYS A 211 -3.80 6.58 12.51
N HIS A 212 -3.62 5.56 13.38
CA HIS A 212 -4.16 4.21 13.14
C HIS A 212 -5.64 4.12 13.50
N ASN A 213 -6.31 3.12 12.94
CA ASN A 213 -7.78 3.04 12.91
C ASN A 213 -8.37 1.94 13.82
N ASP A 214 -7.64 1.53 14.85
CA ASP A 214 -8.04 0.41 15.73
C ASP A 214 -9.40 0.62 16.41
N LEU A 215 -9.73 1.86 16.74
CA LEU A 215 -11.06 2.23 17.26
C LEU A 215 -12.00 2.85 16.21
N GLY A 216 -11.61 2.87 14.93
CA GLY A 216 -12.41 3.49 13.86
C GLY A 216 -12.38 5.02 13.89
N LEU A 217 -11.38 5.65 14.52
CA LEU A 217 -11.31 7.10 14.76
C LEU A 217 -10.19 7.82 14.02
N ALA A 218 -9.41 7.12 13.18
CA ALA A 218 -8.22 7.69 12.57
C ALA A 218 -8.49 8.96 11.76
N VAL A 219 -9.53 8.97 10.92
CA VAL A 219 -9.91 10.16 10.13
C VAL A 219 -10.38 11.29 11.03
N ALA A 220 -11.20 10.98 12.06
CA ALA A 220 -11.68 11.97 13.00
C ALA A 220 -10.52 12.61 13.81
N ASN A 221 -9.56 11.78 14.25
CA ASN A 221 -8.35 12.24 14.94
C ASN A 221 -7.50 13.13 14.03
N SER A 222 -7.33 12.78 12.77
CA SER A 222 -6.58 13.59 11.79
C SER A 222 -7.25 14.96 11.55
N ILE A 223 -8.57 14.99 11.40
CA ILE A 223 -9.32 16.24 11.17
C ILE A 223 -9.25 17.15 12.39
N ILE A 224 -9.45 16.62 13.61
CA ILE A 224 -9.36 17.44 14.82
C ILE A 224 -7.93 17.95 15.05
N ALA A 225 -6.91 17.18 14.68
CA ALA A 225 -5.52 17.63 14.74
C ALA A 225 -5.26 18.81 13.80
N ILE A 226 -5.79 18.79 12.57
CA ILE A 226 -5.74 19.92 11.64
C ILE A 226 -6.35 21.16 12.26
N GLN A 227 -7.53 21.04 12.89
CA GLN A 227 -8.21 22.14 13.56
C GLN A 227 -7.41 22.71 14.73
N ASN A 228 -6.54 21.90 15.34
CA ASN A 228 -5.69 22.30 16.47
C ASN A 228 -4.25 22.67 16.07
N GLY A 229 -3.94 22.73 14.78
CA GLY A 229 -2.67 23.29 14.30
C GLY A 229 -1.77 22.36 13.49
N ALA A 230 -2.14 21.09 13.26
CA ALA A 230 -1.45 20.24 12.30
C ALA A 230 -1.61 20.77 10.86
N ARG A 231 -0.57 20.65 10.06
CA ARG A 231 -0.57 21.10 8.66
C ARG A 231 -0.08 20.04 7.69
N GLN A 232 0.29 18.87 8.19
CA GLN A 232 0.53 17.65 7.41
C GLN A 232 -0.27 16.50 8.02
N VAL A 233 -0.79 15.62 7.16
CA VAL A 233 -1.45 14.37 7.57
C VAL A 233 -0.81 13.22 6.80
N GLU A 234 -0.30 12.24 7.56
CA GLU A 234 0.09 10.94 7.01
C GLU A 234 -1.16 10.06 6.92
N CYS A 235 -1.37 9.48 5.76
CA CYS A 235 -2.55 8.66 5.48
C CYS A 235 -2.23 7.64 4.38
N THR A 236 -3.15 6.73 4.12
CA THR A 236 -3.00 5.72 3.07
C THR A 236 -4.23 5.67 2.18
N ILE A 237 -4.06 5.25 0.95
CA ILE A 237 -5.17 4.92 0.06
C ILE A 237 -5.96 3.76 0.66
N ASN A 238 -7.27 3.88 0.68
CA ASN A 238 -8.22 2.91 1.27
C ASN A 238 -8.06 2.71 2.78
N GLY A 239 -7.19 3.46 3.44
CA GLY A 239 -6.89 3.30 4.85
C GLY A 239 -6.15 2.00 5.17
N ILE A 240 -5.45 1.37 4.23
CA ILE A 240 -4.67 0.14 4.48
C ILE A 240 -3.51 0.41 5.44
N GLY A 241 -3.05 -0.61 6.16
CA GLY A 241 -1.94 -0.51 7.12
C GLY A 241 -1.97 -1.62 8.16
N GLU A 242 -1.07 -1.52 9.12
CA GLU A 242 -1.01 -2.44 10.25
C GLU A 242 -2.35 -2.57 10.97
N ARG A 243 -2.73 -3.77 11.41
CA ARG A 243 -3.94 -4.11 12.19
C ARG A 243 -5.24 -3.66 11.50
N ALA A 244 -5.88 -2.58 12.00
CA ALA A 244 -7.11 -2.01 11.42
C ALA A 244 -6.83 -0.93 10.38
N GLY A 245 -5.57 -0.67 10.04
CA GLY A 245 -5.14 0.27 9.04
C GLY A 245 -4.94 1.70 9.55
N ASN A 246 -4.79 2.62 8.62
CA ASN A 246 -4.51 4.03 8.80
C ASN A 246 -5.73 4.92 8.54
N ALA A 247 -5.59 6.20 8.77
CA ALA A 247 -6.53 7.19 8.24
C ALA A 247 -6.58 7.10 6.71
N SER A 248 -7.79 7.05 6.14
CA SER A 248 -7.99 6.96 4.69
C SER A 248 -7.77 8.32 4.02
N LEU A 249 -6.88 8.38 3.02
CA LEU A 249 -6.59 9.61 2.28
C LEU A 249 -7.86 10.21 1.66
N GLU A 250 -8.65 9.39 0.98
CA GLU A 250 -9.87 9.80 0.31
C GLU A 250 -10.89 10.40 1.28
N GLU A 251 -10.99 9.86 2.48
CA GLU A 251 -11.94 10.34 3.48
C GLU A 251 -11.52 11.69 4.06
N ILE A 252 -10.22 11.87 4.36
CA ILE A 252 -9.68 13.16 4.84
C ILE A 252 -9.87 14.23 3.79
N VAL A 253 -9.44 13.97 2.56
CA VAL A 253 -9.47 14.94 1.46
C VAL A 253 -10.90 15.36 1.15
N MET A 254 -11.82 14.39 1.05
CA MET A 254 -13.21 14.69 0.76
C MET A 254 -13.94 15.35 1.92
N ALA A 255 -13.62 15.02 3.18
CA ALA A 255 -14.16 15.74 4.33
C ALA A 255 -13.77 17.23 4.32
N LEU A 256 -12.50 17.55 4.07
CA LEU A 256 -12.04 18.94 3.94
C LEU A 256 -12.67 19.65 2.74
N LYS A 257 -12.82 18.95 1.61
CA LYS A 257 -13.42 19.51 0.39
C LYS A 257 -14.91 19.81 0.54
N VAL A 258 -15.68 18.85 1.06
CA VAL A 258 -17.14 18.95 1.19
C VAL A 258 -17.53 19.94 2.30
N ARG A 259 -16.74 19.96 3.40
CA ARG A 259 -17.02 20.83 4.55
C ARG A 259 -16.14 22.08 4.58
N ASN A 260 -15.75 22.60 3.43
CA ASN A 260 -15.03 23.87 3.32
C ASN A 260 -15.86 25.08 3.80
N ASP A 261 -17.17 24.88 4.01
CA ASP A 261 -18.09 25.85 4.59
C ASP A 261 -17.76 26.19 6.05
N ILE A 262 -17.21 25.23 6.80
CA ILE A 262 -16.81 25.37 8.21
C ILE A 262 -15.32 25.20 8.44
N CYS A 263 -14.62 24.59 7.51
CA CYS A 263 -13.17 24.31 7.59
C CYS A 263 -12.45 25.15 6.55
N ASN A 264 -11.68 26.16 6.97
CA ASN A 264 -10.88 26.99 6.05
C ASN A 264 -9.58 26.27 5.62
N TYR A 265 -9.67 24.98 5.24
CA TYR A 265 -8.54 24.17 4.83
C TYR A 265 -8.73 23.64 3.42
N TYR A 266 -7.63 23.43 2.69
CA TYR A 266 -7.64 22.82 1.36
C TYR A 266 -6.43 21.93 1.13
N THR A 267 -6.54 21.03 0.17
CA THR A 267 -5.44 20.20 -0.35
C THR A 267 -5.33 20.42 -1.84
N ASP A 268 -4.15 20.11 -2.40
CA ASP A 268 -3.93 20.16 -3.86
C ASP A 268 -4.27 18.84 -4.55
N ILE A 269 -4.85 17.89 -3.83
CA ILE A 269 -5.24 16.58 -4.36
C ILE A 269 -6.21 16.73 -5.53
N ASP A 270 -5.92 16.03 -6.61
CA ASP A 270 -6.84 15.87 -7.73
C ASP A 270 -7.90 14.83 -7.39
N ILE A 271 -9.01 15.28 -6.85
CA ILE A 271 -10.07 14.39 -6.36
C ILE A 271 -10.64 13.48 -7.45
N THR A 272 -10.50 13.83 -8.73
CA THR A 272 -10.97 13.01 -9.85
C THR A 272 -10.15 11.75 -10.08
N GLU A 273 -8.96 11.65 -9.46
CA GLU A 273 -8.10 10.46 -9.50
C GLU A 273 -8.31 9.53 -8.30
N ILE A 274 -9.11 9.91 -7.30
CA ILE A 274 -9.31 9.13 -6.06
C ILE A 274 -9.78 7.71 -6.36
N TYR A 275 -10.84 7.56 -7.15
CA TYR A 275 -11.41 6.24 -7.44
C TYR A 275 -10.42 5.33 -8.18
N ASN A 276 -9.73 5.86 -9.19
CA ASN A 276 -8.71 5.12 -9.92
C ASN A 276 -7.57 4.66 -9.01
N THR A 277 -7.08 5.56 -8.15
CA THR A 277 -6.01 5.24 -7.20
C THR A 277 -6.45 4.16 -6.22
N SER A 278 -7.67 4.28 -5.67
CA SER A 278 -8.24 3.27 -4.78
C SER A 278 -8.30 1.88 -5.45
N ARG A 279 -8.78 1.80 -6.69
CA ARG A 279 -8.87 0.55 -7.45
C ARG A 279 -7.50 -0.03 -7.78
N MET A 280 -6.55 0.79 -8.17
CA MET A 280 -5.17 0.35 -8.44
C MET A 280 -4.52 -0.26 -7.20
N VAL A 281 -4.58 0.43 -6.06
CA VAL A 281 -4.03 -0.08 -4.79
C VAL A 281 -4.73 -1.36 -4.37
N SER A 282 -6.07 -1.42 -4.43
CA SER A 282 -6.82 -2.66 -4.14
C SER A 282 -6.44 -3.80 -5.09
N GLY A 283 -6.26 -3.49 -6.36
CA GLY A 283 -5.83 -4.45 -7.39
C GLY A 283 -4.45 -5.03 -7.06
N PHE A 284 -3.45 -4.22 -6.78
CA PHE A 284 -2.08 -4.69 -6.49
C PHE A 284 -1.91 -5.32 -5.11
N THR A 285 -2.55 -4.79 -4.07
CA THR A 285 -2.44 -5.34 -2.71
C THR A 285 -3.33 -6.57 -2.48
N GLY A 286 -4.40 -6.78 -3.28
CA GLY A 286 -5.42 -7.80 -3.04
C GLY A 286 -6.36 -7.49 -1.88
N ILE A 287 -6.17 -6.36 -1.21
CA ILE A 287 -7.07 -5.92 -0.15
C ILE A 287 -8.32 -5.32 -0.79
N VAL A 288 -9.45 -6.02 -0.62
CA VAL A 288 -10.73 -5.62 -1.23
C VAL A 288 -11.29 -4.40 -0.50
N VAL A 289 -11.69 -3.40 -1.27
CA VAL A 289 -12.44 -2.27 -0.73
C VAL A 289 -13.85 -2.75 -0.34
N GLN A 290 -14.24 -2.51 0.92
CA GLN A 290 -15.57 -2.86 1.39
C GLN A 290 -16.65 -2.15 0.56
N PRO A 291 -17.76 -2.80 0.17
CA PRO A 291 -18.81 -2.18 -0.64
C PRO A 291 -19.38 -0.90 -0.04
N ASN A 292 -19.46 -0.81 1.28
CA ASN A 292 -19.94 0.37 2.02
C ASN A 292 -18.82 1.33 2.46
N LYS A 293 -17.58 1.15 1.97
CA LYS A 293 -16.48 2.08 2.25
C LYS A 293 -16.87 3.49 1.79
N ALA A 294 -16.65 4.48 2.63
CA ALA A 294 -16.90 5.87 2.26
C ALA A 294 -16.10 6.27 1.00
N ILE A 295 -16.65 7.12 0.17
CA ILE A 295 -16.06 7.70 -1.04
C ILE A 295 -15.84 6.70 -2.18
N VAL A 296 -15.20 5.56 -1.93
CA VAL A 296 -14.70 4.63 -2.97
C VAL A 296 -15.39 3.27 -3.00
N GLY A 297 -16.27 2.98 -2.04
CA GLY A 297 -17.05 1.74 -2.02
C GLY A 297 -18.08 1.69 -3.15
N GLU A 298 -18.45 0.50 -3.61
CA GLU A 298 -19.44 0.31 -4.69
C GLU A 298 -20.81 0.90 -4.33
N ASN A 299 -21.18 0.87 -3.04
CA ASN A 299 -22.45 1.38 -2.54
C ASN A 299 -22.39 2.88 -2.17
N ALA A 300 -21.23 3.54 -2.25
CA ALA A 300 -21.08 4.93 -1.82
C ALA A 300 -22.03 5.91 -2.52
N PHE A 301 -22.48 5.57 -3.74
CA PHE A 301 -23.40 6.36 -4.56
C PHE A 301 -24.65 5.58 -4.98
N ALA A 302 -24.97 4.47 -4.28
CA ALA A 302 -26.12 3.64 -4.60
C ALA A 302 -27.31 3.96 -3.67
N HIS A 303 -28.52 4.05 -4.23
CA HIS A 303 -29.75 4.30 -3.51
C HIS A 303 -30.77 3.20 -3.82
N GLU A 304 -31.16 2.42 -2.81
CA GLU A 304 -32.17 1.35 -2.96
C GLU A 304 -33.55 1.77 -2.45
N SER A 305 -33.61 2.61 -1.41
CA SER A 305 -34.87 3.06 -0.82
C SER A 305 -35.67 3.95 -1.77
N GLY A 306 -36.96 3.64 -1.98
CA GLY A 306 -37.85 4.42 -2.83
C GLY A 306 -38.00 5.90 -2.42
N ILE A 307 -37.92 6.20 -1.10
CA ILE A 307 -37.96 7.59 -0.61
C ILE A 307 -36.68 8.33 -1.03
N HIS A 308 -35.52 7.67 -0.98
CA HIS A 308 -34.26 8.26 -1.42
C HIS A 308 -34.25 8.48 -2.93
N GLN A 309 -34.75 7.50 -3.71
CA GLN A 309 -34.84 7.61 -5.17
C GLN A 309 -35.77 8.76 -5.61
N ASP A 310 -36.92 8.90 -4.95
CA ASP A 310 -37.84 10.03 -5.22
C ASP A 310 -37.19 11.39 -4.88
N GLY A 311 -36.51 11.47 -3.76
CA GLY A 311 -35.76 12.66 -3.37
C GLY A 311 -34.68 13.03 -4.39
N MET A 312 -33.88 12.04 -4.82
CA MET A 312 -32.83 12.21 -5.83
C MET A 312 -33.33 12.66 -7.19
N LEU A 313 -34.49 12.12 -7.64
CA LEU A 313 -35.13 12.54 -8.88
C LEU A 313 -35.59 14.02 -8.85
N LYS A 314 -35.98 14.50 -7.67
CA LYS A 314 -36.43 15.89 -7.47
C LYS A 314 -35.23 16.85 -7.28
N ASN A 315 -34.27 16.47 -6.46
CA ASN A 315 -33.03 17.22 -6.22
C ASN A 315 -31.94 16.28 -5.72
N LYS A 316 -30.87 16.15 -6.48
CA LYS A 316 -29.72 15.29 -6.10
C LYS A 316 -29.12 15.64 -4.72
N GLN A 317 -29.10 16.92 -4.37
CA GLN A 317 -28.57 17.40 -3.08
C GLN A 317 -29.36 16.91 -1.86
N THR A 318 -30.53 16.27 -2.04
CA THR A 318 -31.31 15.72 -0.92
C THR A 318 -30.58 14.58 -0.20
N TYR A 319 -29.76 13.82 -0.95
CA TYR A 319 -29.04 12.65 -0.41
C TYR A 319 -27.59 12.55 -0.89
N GLU A 320 -27.12 13.41 -1.79
CA GLU A 320 -25.73 13.46 -2.26
C GLU A 320 -25.03 14.72 -1.75
N ILE A 321 -23.96 14.52 -0.98
CA ILE A 321 -23.04 15.59 -0.55
C ILE A 321 -21.87 15.77 -1.52
N MET A 322 -21.70 14.84 -2.46
CA MET A 322 -20.70 14.82 -3.53
C MET A 322 -21.27 13.97 -4.68
N THR A 323 -20.74 14.13 -5.88
CA THR A 323 -21.20 13.35 -7.04
C THR A 323 -20.17 12.24 -7.38
N PRO A 324 -20.61 11.13 -7.99
CA PRO A 324 -19.69 10.09 -8.45
C PRO A 324 -18.57 10.65 -9.32
N GLU A 325 -18.90 11.53 -10.24
CA GLU A 325 -17.96 12.14 -11.18
C GLU A 325 -16.91 13.00 -10.47
N SER A 326 -17.26 13.61 -9.33
CA SER A 326 -16.33 14.45 -8.56
C SER A 326 -15.15 13.68 -7.99
N VAL A 327 -15.29 12.37 -7.80
CA VAL A 327 -14.24 11.48 -7.27
C VAL A 327 -13.69 10.52 -8.33
N GLY A 328 -14.05 10.72 -9.59
CA GLY A 328 -13.55 9.93 -10.72
C GLY A 328 -14.36 8.67 -11.03
N VAL A 329 -15.54 8.49 -10.43
CA VAL A 329 -16.45 7.41 -10.80
C VAL A 329 -17.18 7.78 -12.08
N ASN A 330 -16.74 7.25 -13.20
CA ASN A 330 -17.39 7.49 -14.49
C ASN A 330 -18.64 6.63 -14.63
N LYS A 331 -19.78 7.27 -14.94
CA LYS A 331 -21.02 6.55 -15.29
C LYS A 331 -20.95 5.84 -16.64
N THR A 332 -20.08 6.29 -17.53
CA THR A 332 -19.89 5.71 -18.85
C THR A 332 -18.90 4.56 -18.76
N LYS A 333 -19.41 3.35 -18.60
CA LYS A 333 -18.59 2.14 -18.80
C LYS A 333 -18.22 2.09 -20.28
N ILE A 334 -16.99 2.45 -20.63
CA ILE A 334 -16.47 2.18 -21.97
C ILE A 334 -16.26 0.67 -22.05
N ILE A 335 -17.10 0.01 -22.83
CA ILE A 335 -17.03 -1.42 -23.07
C ILE A 335 -16.07 -1.62 -24.22
N LEU A 336 -14.93 -2.26 -23.95
CA LEU A 336 -14.03 -2.74 -24.99
C LEU A 336 -14.46 -4.15 -25.40
N GLY A 337 -14.33 -4.46 -26.67
CA GLY A 337 -14.69 -5.76 -27.20
C GLY A 337 -13.68 -6.20 -28.25
N ARG A 338 -13.93 -7.38 -28.86
CA ARG A 338 -13.06 -8.00 -29.89
C ARG A 338 -12.68 -7.06 -31.05
N HIS A 339 -13.48 -6.05 -31.32
CA HIS A 339 -13.22 -5.07 -32.39
C HIS A 339 -12.46 -3.82 -31.91
N SER A 340 -12.11 -3.75 -30.62
CA SER A 340 -11.32 -2.64 -30.10
C SER A 340 -9.86 -2.80 -30.51
N GLY A 341 -9.35 -1.82 -31.25
CA GLY A 341 -7.96 -1.83 -31.71
C GLY A 341 -6.96 -1.55 -30.59
N ARG A 342 -5.69 -1.90 -30.79
CA ARG A 342 -4.56 -1.68 -29.87
C ARG A 342 -4.49 -0.23 -29.37
N HIS A 343 -4.77 0.74 -30.23
CA HIS A 343 -4.76 2.16 -29.87
C HIS A 343 -5.86 2.52 -28.85
N GLY A 344 -7.07 1.98 -29.04
CA GLY A 344 -8.19 2.17 -28.10
C GLY A 344 -7.89 1.54 -26.73
N LEU A 345 -7.32 0.34 -26.70
CA LEU A 345 -6.86 -0.32 -25.47
C LEU A 345 -5.78 0.52 -24.78
N LYS A 346 -4.74 0.97 -25.51
CA LYS A 346 -3.66 1.80 -24.95
C LYS A 346 -4.19 3.11 -24.37
N SER A 347 -5.10 3.77 -25.06
CA SER A 347 -5.75 4.99 -24.56
C SER A 347 -6.52 4.72 -23.27
N ARG A 348 -7.31 3.64 -23.22
CA ARG A 348 -8.07 3.29 -22.02
C ARG A 348 -7.20 2.90 -20.84
N LEU A 349 -6.13 2.14 -21.08
CA LEU A 349 -5.13 1.83 -20.05
C LEU A 349 -4.48 3.10 -19.50
N GLY A 350 -4.15 4.06 -20.36
CA GLY A 350 -3.63 5.37 -19.94
C GLY A 350 -4.60 6.16 -19.07
N GLU A 351 -5.90 6.12 -19.37
CA GLU A 351 -6.97 6.72 -18.54
C GLU A 351 -7.07 6.02 -17.17
N LEU A 352 -6.84 4.70 -17.13
CA LEU A 352 -6.83 3.90 -15.90
C LEU A 352 -5.51 4.02 -15.11
N GLY A 353 -4.53 4.78 -15.62
CA GLY A 353 -3.25 5.03 -14.97
C GLY A 353 -2.12 4.05 -15.31
N TYR A 354 -2.33 3.13 -16.27
CA TYR A 354 -1.32 2.17 -16.70
C TYR A 354 -0.61 2.65 -17.96
N HIS A 355 0.73 2.60 -17.94
CA HIS A 355 1.58 3.03 -19.06
C HIS A 355 2.57 1.93 -19.46
N PRO A 356 2.09 0.79 -20.03
CA PRO A 356 2.96 -0.30 -20.47
C PRO A 356 3.94 0.18 -21.55
N SER A 357 5.14 -0.38 -21.55
CA SER A 357 6.10 -0.17 -22.64
C SER A 357 5.53 -0.66 -23.98
N GLU A 358 6.10 -0.26 -25.12
CA GLU A 358 5.63 -0.74 -26.42
C GLU A 358 5.73 -2.27 -26.58
N GLU A 359 6.75 -2.87 -25.97
CA GLU A 359 6.92 -4.33 -25.93
C GLU A 359 5.84 -5.00 -25.08
N ASP A 360 5.58 -4.46 -23.90
CA ASP A 360 4.54 -4.98 -23.00
C ASP A 360 3.15 -4.74 -23.55
N MET A 361 2.93 -3.61 -24.22
CA MET A 361 1.65 -3.29 -24.85
C MET A 361 1.23 -4.34 -25.89
N GLN A 362 2.19 -4.99 -26.55
CA GLN A 362 1.88 -6.08 -27.48
C GLN A 362 1.35 -7.31 -26.73
N LYS A 363 2.00 -7.69 -25.64
CA LYS A 363 1.57 -8.83 -24.79
C LYS A 363 0.21 -8.57 -24.15
N VAL A 364 0.04 -7.37 -23.60
CA VAL A 364 -1.25 -6.93 -23.02
C VAL A 364 -2.37 -6.96 -24.07
N TYR A 365 -2.09 -6.55 -25.31
CA TYR A 365 -3.07 -6.60 -26.38
C TYR A 365 -3.45 -8.03 -26.77
N GLU A 366 -2.50 -8.93 -26.83
CA GLU A 366 -2.74 -10.37 -27.09
C GLU A 366 -3.61 -10.99 -26.00
N ALA A 367 -3.27 -10.76 -24.73
CA ALA A 367 -4.07 -11.21 -23.59
C ALA A 367 -5.48 -10.58 -23.56
N PHE A 368 -5.59 -9.30 -23.94
CA PHE A 368 -6.89 -8.64 -24.12
C PHE A 368 -7.75 -9.32 -25.18
N LEU A 369 -7.17 -9.69 -26.32
CA LEU A 369 -7.90 -10.38 -27.38
C LEU A 369 -8.37 -11.77 -26.93
N GLU A 370 -7.55 -12.53 -26.22
CA GLU A 370 -7.93 -13.82 -25.63
C GLU A 370 -9.09 -13.66 -24.63
N LEU A 371 -9.05 -12.61 -23.81
CA LEU A 371 -10.12 -12.30 -22.89
C LEU A 371 -11.39 -11.91 -23.62
N ALA A 372 -11.30 -11.05 -24.66
CA ALA A 372 -12.42 -10.61 -25.47
C ALA A 372 -13.04 -11.74 -26.32
N ASP A 373 -12.30 -12.80 -26.62
CA ASP A 373 -12.84 -14.02 -27.26
C ASP A 373 -13.64 -14.89 -26.28
N LYS A 374 -13.25 -14.92 -25.00
CA LYS A 374 -13.94 -15.65 -23.93
C LYS A 374 -15.13 -14.87 -23.36
N LYS A 375 -15.09 -13.54 -23.46
CA LYS A 375 -16.05 -12.61 -22.83
C LYS A 375 -16.53 -11.59 -23.85
N LYS A 376 -17.86 -11.47 -24.03
CA LYS A 376 -18.44 -10.54 -25.02
C LYS A 376 -18.08 -9.07 -24.79
N GLU A 377 -17.91 -8.68 -23.53
CA GLU A 377 -17.67 -7.32 -23.08
C GLU A 377 -16.54 -7.32 -22.06
N VAL A 378 -15.53 -6.49 -22.29
CA VAL A 378 -14.38 -6.30 -21.40
C VAL A 378 -14.53 -4.94 -20.72
N PHE A 379 -14.58 -4.94 -19.40
CA PHE A 379 -14.77 -3.76 -18.55
C PHE A 379 -13.42 -3.28 -17.98
N ASP A 380 -13.42 -2.10 -17.39
CA ASP A 380 -12.23 -1.51 -16.78
C ASP A 380 -11.59 -2.40 -15.71
N ASP A 381 -12.41 -3.09 -14.91
CA ASP A 381 -11.90 -4.01 -13.89
C ASP A 381 -11.20 -5.24 -14.52
N ASP A 382 -11.68 -5.71 -15.66
CA ASP A 382 -10.98 -6.75 -16.42
C ASP A 382 -9.62 -6.28 -16.91
N LEU A 383 -9.52 -5.02 -17.34
CA LEU A 383 -8.26 -4.42 -17.80
C LEU A 383 -7.26 -4.25 -16.66
N ARG A 384 -7.73 -3.89 -15.46
CA ARG A 384 -6.88 -3.78 -14.26
C ARG A 384 -6.29 -5.13 -13.87
N VAL A 385 -7.12 -6.18 -13.91
CA VAL A 385 -6.68 -7.55 -13.65
C VAL A 385 -5.67 -8.00 -14.71
N LEU A 386 -5.98 -7.79 -15.98
CA LEU A 386 -5.11 -8.15 -17.09
C LEU A 386 -3.75 -7.46 -17.00
N MET A 387 -3.72 -6.19 -16.59
CA MET A 387 -2.46 -5.49 -16.34
C MET A 387 -1.70 -6.09 -15.16
N GLY A 388 -2.37 -6.47 -14.09
CA GLY A 388 -1.76 -7.19 -12.97
C GLY A 388 -1.13 -8.50 -13.42
N ASP A 389 -1.87 -9.34 -14.16
CA ASP A 389 -1.39 -10.63 -14.64
C ASP A 389 -0.16 -10.49 -15.58
N GLU A 390 -0.19 -9.55 -16.53
CA GLU A 390 0.93 -9.34 -17.46
C GLU A 390 2.19 -8.77 -16.76
N ILE A 391 2.02 -8.00 -15.71
CA ILE A 391 3.12 -7.52 -14.86
C ILE A 391 3.81 -8.70 -14.18
N TYR A 392 3.02 -9.62 -13.62
CA TYR A 392 3.56 -10.79 -12.91
C TYR A 392 4.27 -11.77 -13.84
N LYS A 393 3.82 -11.95 -15.07
CA LYS A 393 4.47 -12.85 -16.04
C LYS A 393 5.93 -12.50 -16.35
N LYS A 394 6.37 -11.27 -16.13
CA LYS A 394 7.77 -10.87 -16.35
C LYS A 394 8.78 -11.54 -15.42
N GLU A 395 8.34 -12.03 -14.28
CA GLU A 395 9.19 -12.61 -13.24
C GLU A 395 8.90 -14.11 -13.02
N GLU A 396 8.13 -14.77 -13.91
CA GLU A 396 7.78 -16.17 -13.74
C GLU A 396 8.96 -17.11 -14.09
N LEU A 397 9.39 -17.89 -13.10
CA LEU A 397 10.32 -19.02 -13.31
C LEU A 397 9.60 -20.24 -13.87
N TYR A 398 8.33 -20.39 -13.54
CA TYR A 398 7.46 -21.50 -13.90
C TYR A 398 6.12 -20.98 -14.42
N GLU A 399 5.65 -21.51 -15.57
CA GLU A 399 4.39 -21.14 -16.22
C GLU A 399 3.47 -22.34 -16.32
N LEU A 400 2.19 -22.18 -15.94
CA LEU A 400 1.17 -23.20 -16.12
C LEU A 400 0.70 -23.26 -17.59
N GLN A 401 1.03 -24.34 -18.29
CA GLN A 401 0.67 -24.52 -19.71
C GLN A 401 -0.58 -25.36 -19.94
N TYR A 402 -0.87 -26.25 -19.00
CA TYR A 402 -2.00 -27.17 -19.12
C TYR A 402 -2.55 -27.52 -17.75
N LEU A 403 -3.86 -27.53 -17.65
CA LEU A 403 -4.61 -28.01 -16.50
C LEU A 403 -5.79 -28.86 -16.97
N HIS A 404 -5.91 -30.06 -16.45
CA HIS A 404 -7.10 -30.89 -16.58
C HIS A 404 -7.52 -31.39 -15.21
N VAL A 405 -8.79 -31.20 -14.86
CA VAL A 405 -9.33 -31.58 -13.55
C VAL A 405 -10.57 -32.43 -13.74
N THR A 406 -10.61 -33.52 -13.00
CA THR A 406 -11.80 -34.38 -12.88
C THR A 406 -12.28 -34.32 -11.44
N ALA A 407 -13.52 -33.92 -11.23
CA ALA A 407 -14.15 -33.87 -9.90
C ALA A 407 -15.67 -34.11 -10.02
N GLY A 408 -16.27 -34.69 -9.00
CA GLY A 408 -17.71 -35.00 -8.94
C GLY A 408 -18.05 -35.72 -7.64
N THR A 409 -19.35 -35.91 -7.37
CA THR A 409 -19.85 -36.44 -6.10
C THR A 409 -19.30 -37.83 -5.74
N ASP A 410 -19.07 -38.68 -6.75
CA ASP A 410 -18.56 -40.05 -6.57
C ASP A 410 -17.21 -40.26 -7.26
N THR A 411 -16.48 -39.19 -7.53
CA THR A 411 -15.19 -39.22 -8.24
C THR A 411 -14.08 -38.72 -7.33
N ILE A 412 -12.96 -39.43 -7.28
CA ILE A 412 -11.76 -38.91 -6.59
C ILE A 412 -11.27 -37.68 -7.33
N PRO A 413 -11.23 -36.50 -6.72
CA PRO A 413 -10.72 -35.31 -7.38
C PRO A 413 -9.27 -35.51 -7.83
N THR A 414 -9.02 -35.32 -9.12
CA THR A 414 -7.71 -35.54 -9.74
C THR A 414 -7.37 -34.37 -10.64
N ALA A 415 -6.16 -33.84 -10.53
CA ALA A 415 -5.64 -32.82 -11.41
C ALA A 415 -4.40 -33.32 -12.17
N THR A 416 -4.31 -33.00 -13.45
CA THR A 416 -3.13 -33.17 -14.28
C THR A 416 -2.67 -31.82 -14.78
N ILE A 417 -1.40 -31.48 -14.54
CA ILE A 417 -0.81 -30.20 -14.91
C ILE A 417 0.39 -30.38 -15.84
N LYS A 418 0.68 -29.35 -16.65
CA LYS A 418 1.98 -29.16 -17.29
C LYS A 418 2.50 -27.78 -16.92
N ILE A 419 3.70 -27.75 -16.37
CA ILE A 419 4.43 -26.54 -15.99
C ILE A 419 5.67 -26.43 -16.85
N ARG A 420 5.88 -25.26 -17.44
CA ARG A 420 7.08 -24.93 -18.22
C ARG A 420 8.05 -24.11 -17.35
N SER A 421 9.34 -24.49 -17.40
CA SER A 421 10.45 -23.67 -16.93
C SER A 421 11.53 -23.65 -18.03
N ASN A 422 11.74 -22.50 -18.64
CA ASN A 422 12.59 -22.36 -19.83
C ASN A 422 12.19 -23.36 -20.94
N GLU A 423 13.09 -24.30 -21.30
CA GLU A 423 12.84 -25.35 -22.34
C GLU A 423 12.27 -26.64 -21.74
N LYS A 424 12.18 -26.80 -20.44
CA LYS A 424 11.67 -28.01 -19.78
C LYS A 424 10.18 -27.90 -19.48
N VAL A 425 9.44 -28.96 -19.81
CA VAL A 425 8.04 -29.15 -19.42
C VAL A 425 7.97 -30.29 -18.42
N ILE A 426 7.41 -30.01 -17.24
CA ILE A 426 7.15 -30.98 -16.19
C ILE A 426 5.66 -31.32 -16.24
N GLN A 427 5.31 -32.59 -16.28
CA GLN A 427 3.93 -33.06 -16.23
C GLN A 427 3.74 -33.93 -14.99
N GLU A 428 2.73 -33.58 -14.17
CA GLU A 428 2.38 -34.33 -12.96
C GLU A 428 0.86 -34.46 -12.81
N SER A 429 0.47 -35.49 -12.05
CA SER A 429 -0.93 -35.76 -11.72
C SER A 429 -1.05 -36.13 -10.26
N CYS A 430 -1.98 -35.51 -9.55
CA CYS A 430 -2.27 -35.82 -8.15
C CYS A 430 -3.77 -35.86 -7.87
N THR A 431 -4.13 -36.55 -6.81
CA THR A 431 -5.45 -36.51 -6.20
C THR A 431 -5.47 -35.49 -5.05
N GLY A 432 -6.66 -35.08 -4.62
CA GLY A 432 -6.86 -34.20 -3.48
C GLY A 432 -8.26 -34.37 -2.88
N ASP A 433 -8.51 -33.68 -1.76
CA ASP A 433 -9.82 -33.64 -1.12
C ASP A 433 -10.87 -32.90 -1.96
N GLY A 434 -10.41 -32.03 -2.84
CA GLY A 434 -11.21 -31.27 -3.79
C GLY A 434 -10.41 -30.92 -5.05
N PRO A 435 -11.07 -30.33 -6.08
CA PRO A 435 -10.40 -30.00 -7.35
C PRO A 435 -9.24 -29.02 -7.18
N VAL A 436 -9.35 -28.04 -6.29
CA VAL A 436 -8.27 -27.07 -6.03
C VAL A 436 -7.13 -27.73 -5.27
N ASP A 437 -7.41 -28.56 -4.28
CA ASP A 437 -6.40 -29.29 -3.53
C ASP A 437 -5.62 -30.27 -4.43
N ALA A 438 -6.31 -30.95 -5.34
CA ALA A 438 -5.66 -31.80 -6.34
C ALA A 438 -4.69 -31.01 -7.23
N CYS A 439 -5.05 -29.77 -7.60
CA CYS A 439 -4.17 -28.88 -8.38
C CYS A 439 -2.93 -28.46 -7.58
N PHE A 440 -3.11 -28.06 -6.32
CA PHE A 440 -2.01 -27.65 -5.45
C PHE A 440 -1.05 -28.82 -5.22
N ASN A 441 -1.58 -30.01 -4.89
CA ASN A 441 -0.79 -31.23 -4.72
C ASN A 441 0.02 -31.60 -5.99
N ALA A 442 -0.57 -31.41 -7.18
CA ALA A 442 0.13 -31.65 -8.43
C ALA A 442 1.26 -30.64 -8.66
N ILE A 443 1.06 -29.36 -8.34
CA ILE A 443 2.08 -28.31 -8.43
C ILE A 443 3.21 -28.56 -7.43
N GLU A 444 2.88 -28.87 -6.17
CA GLU A 444 3.86 -29.19 -5.12
C GLU A 444 4.75 -30.37 -5.51
N ARG A 445 4.15 -31.39 -6.09
CA ARG A 445 4.88 -32.56 -6.55
C ARG A 445 5.76 -32.28 -7.75
N ALA A 446 5.26 -31.50 -8.71
CA ALA A 446 6.02 -31.10 -9.90
C ALA A 446 7.26 -30.27 -9.57
N LEU A 447 7.16 -29.42 -8.53
CA LEU A 447 8.22 -28.49 -8.14
C LEU A 447 9.02 -28.95 -6.91
N GLU A 448 8.63 -30.05 -6.28
CA GLU A 448 9.22 -30.58 -5.04
C GLU A 448 9.21 -29.56 -3.89
N ILE A 449 8.20 -28.69 -3.83
CA ILE A 449 8.04 -27.62 -2.86
C ILE A 449 6.69 -27.80 -2.17
N ARG A 450 6.67 -27.80 -0.82
CA ARG A 450 5.45 -27.93 -0.01
C ARG A 450 5.32 -26.78 0.98
N PRO A 451 4.84 -25.62 0.55
CA PRO A 451 4.61 -24.50 1.45
C PRO A 451 3.32 -24.72 2.27
N THR A 452 3.21 -24.01 3.39
CA THR A 452 1.95 -23.94 4.13
C THR A 452 1.04 -22.88 3.49
N VAL A 453 -0.15 -23.24 3.07
CA VAL A 453 -1.17 -22.27 2.63
C VAL A 453 -1.74 -21.58 3.87
N GLU A 454 -1.49 -20.28 4.00
CA GLU A 454 -2.00 -19.47 5.12
C GLU A 454 -3.39 -18.91 4.85
N SER A 455 -3.66 -18.53 3.62
CA SER A 455 -4.99 -18.07 3.21
C SER A 455 -5.25 -18.38 1.74
N TYR A 456 -6.52 -18.63 1.44
CA TYR A 456 -7.03 -18.83 0.09
C TYR A 456 -8.37 -18.11 -0.04
N ASN A 457 -8.43 -17.14 -0.93
CA ASN A 457 -9.61 -16.33 -1.18
C ASN A 457 -9.96 -16.37 -2.67
N VAL A 458 -11.25 -16.43 -2.94
CA VAL A 458 -11.81 -16.43 -4.28
C VAL A 458 -12.88 -15.36 -4.36
N ARG A 459 -12.82 -14.55 -5.43
CA ARG A 459 -13.83 -13.53 -5.67
C ARG A 459 -14.20 -13.45 -7.16
N SER A 460 -15.39 -12.95 -7.44
CA SER A 460 -15.76 -12.49 -8.77
C SER A 460 -15.26 -11.07 -8.97
N VAL A 461 -14.47 -10.83 -10.02
CA VAL A 461 -13.96 -9.49 -10.34
C VAL A 461 -15.00 -8.71 -11.15
N THR A 462 -15.80 -9.41 -11.93
CA THR A 462 -16.83 -8.82 -12.80
C THR A 462 -18.17 -9.49 -12.61
N SER A 463 -19.25 -8.86 -13.03
CA SER A 463 -20.61 -9.38 -12.88
C SER A 463 -21.03 -10.26 -14.06
N GLY A 464 -22.00 -11.19 -13.82
CA GLY A 464 -22.64 -12.01 -14.84
C GLY A 464 -22.15 -13.46 -14.90
N ARG A 465 -22.75 -14.27 -15.80
CA ARG A 465 -22.44 -15.72 -15.91
C ARG A 465 -21.04 -16.03 -16.43
N GLN A 466 -20.40 -15.07 -17.08
CA GLN A 466 -19.03 -15.15 -17.62
C GLN A 466 -18.06 -14.27 -16.81
N ALA A 467 -18.37 -14.05 -15.53
CA ALA A 467 -17.53 -13.26 -14.65
C ALA A 467 -16.10 -13.83 -14.60
N LEU A 468 -15.12 -12.94 -14.63
CA LEU A 468 -13.75 -13.30 -14.34
C LEU A 468 -13.64 -13.56 -12.83
N GLY A 469 -13.20 -14.75 -12.47
CA GLY A 469 -12.87 -15.12 -11.10
C GLY A 469 -11.40 -14.82 -10.81
N GLU A 470 -11.12 -14.26 -9.66
CA GLU A 470 -9.77 -14.09 -9.12
C GLU A 470 -9.59 -14.99 -7.91
N ALA A 471 -8.48 -15.70 -7.88
CA ALA A 471 -8.00 -16.41 -6.71
C ALA A 471 -6.76 -15.70 -6.15
N ILE A 472 -6.69 -15.58 -4.84
CA ILE A 472 -5.55 -15.06 -4.10
C ILE A 472 -5.11 -16.13 -3.13
N VAL A 473 -3.87 -16.58 -3.26
CA VAL A 473 -3.26 -17.61 -2.41
C VAL A 473 -2.07 -17.02 -1.69
N ARG A 474 -2.07 -17.15 -0.37
CA ARG A 474 -0.90 -16.81 0.44
C ARG A 474 -0.29 -18.08 0.99
N ILE A 475 1.01 -18.24 0.72
CA ILE A 475 1.81 -19.36 1.22
C ILE A 475 2.85 -18.86 2.19
N ARG A 476 3.25 -19.74 3.12
CA ARG A 476 4.40 -19.55 4.00
C ARG A 476 5.43 -20.63 3.77
N ASN A 477 6.69 -20.22 3.66
CA ASN A 477 7.83 -21.14 3.70
C ASN A 477 8.92 -20.57 4.63
N GLY A 478 9.17 -21.28 5.75
CA GLY A 478 9.99 -20.76 6.84
C GLY A 478 9.31 -19.58 7.55
N GLU A 479 10.04 -18.47 7.68
CA GLU A 479 9.53 -17.24 8.31
C GLU A 479 8.89 -16.25 7.32
N ASN A 480 8.96 -16.53 6.00
CA ASN A 480 8.49 -15.62 4.97
C ASN A 480 7.16 -16.09 4.37
N SER A 481 6.29 -15.13 4.08
CA SER A 481 5.02 -15.36 3.40
C SER A 481 5.04 -14.69 2.01
N PHE A 482 4.43 -15.36 1.03
CA PHE A 482 4.36 -14.92 -0.36
C PHE A 482 2.93 -15.02 -0.85
N THR A 483 2.48 -14.01 -1.57
CA THR A 483 1.09 -13.94 -2.07
C THR A 483 1.09 -14.02 -3.58
N GLY A 484 0.37 -14.98 -4.12
CA GLY A 484 0.15 -15.09 -5.57
C GLY A 484 -1.32 -14.86 -5.92
N ARG A 485 -1.54 -14.41 -7.16
CA ARG A 485 -2.85 -14.15 -7.73
C ARG A 485 -2.97 -14.85 -9.06
N GLY A 486 -4.18 -15.27 -9.37
CA GLY A 486 -4.48 -15.84 -10.66
C GLY A 486 -5.90 -15.52 -11.05
N THR A 487 -6.12 -15.32 -12.33
CA THR A 487 -7.42 -14.98 -12.88
C THR A 487 -7.79 -15.91 -14.02
N SER A 488 -9.04 -16.29 -14.07
CA SER A 488 -9.65 -17.05 -15.17
C SER A 488 -11.18 -16.97 -15.07
N THR A 489 -11.85 -17.29 -16.17
CA THR A 489 -13.29 -17.61 -16.14
C THR A 489 -13.56 -18.97 -15.47
N ASP A 490 -12.52 -19.80 -15.31
CA ASP A 490 -12.53 -21.03 -14.50
C ASP A 490 -11.76 -20.79 -13.18
N ILE A 491 -12.47 -20.88 -12.07
CA ILE A 491 -11.91 -20.60 -10.75
C ILE A 491 -10.85 -21.60 -10.31
N ILE A 492 -10.88 -22.82 -10.83
CA ILE A 492 -9.88 -23.84 -10.53
C ILE A 492 -8.56 -23.47 -11.24
N GLU A 493 -8.65 -23.03 -12.51
CA GLU A 493 -7.49 -22.51 -13.23
C GLU A 493 -6.92 -21.25 -12.57
N ALA A 494 -7.79 -20.32 -12.14
CA ALA A 494 -7.39 -19.14 -11.41
C ALA A 494 -6.62 -19.50 -10.11
N SER A 495 -7.11 -20.50 -9.38
CA SER A 495 -6.48 -20.98 -8.13
C SER A 495 -5.11 -21.62 -8.38
N ALA A 496 -4.98 -22.44 -9.41
CA ALA A 496 -3.72 -23.07 -9.80
C ALA A 496 -2.67 -22.01 -10.22
N LYS A 497 -3.08 -21.00 -10.98
CA LYS A 497 -2.22 -19.86 -11.36
C LYS A 497 -1.77 -19.08 -10.12
N ALA A 498 -2.70 -18.77 -9.20
CA ALA A 498 -2.39 -18.04 -7.98
C ALA A 498 -1.36 -18.78 -7.11
N PHE A 499 -1.53 -20.08 -6.94
CA PHE A 499 -0.61 -20.91 -6.16
C PHE A 499 0.77 -20.99 -6.79
N LEU A 500 0.84 -21.21 -8.10
CA LEU A 500 2.09 -21.27 -8.86
C LEU A 500 2.84 -19.92 -8.79
N GLN A 501 2.12 -18.80 -8.87
CA GLN A 501 2.68 -17.47 -8.75
C GLN A 501 3.28 -17.22 -7.37
N ALA A 502 2.59 -17.63 -6.29
CA ALA A 502 3.13 -17.51 -4.94
C ALA A 502 4.45 -18.30 -4.78
N ILE A 503 4.54 -19.48 -5.39
CA ILE A 503 5.77 -20.29 -5.44
C ILE A 503 6.85 -19.58 -6.27
N ASN A 504 6.52 -18.99 -7.42
CA ASN A 504 7.47 -18.22 -8.22
C ASN A 504 8.10 -17.09 -7.40
N GLN A 505 7.30 -16.34 -6.65
CA GLN A 505 7.81 -15.27 -5.78
C GLN A 505 8.75 -15.81 -4.67
N TYR A 506 8.40 -16.93 -4.05
CA TYR A 506 9.28 -17.59 -3.08
C TYR A 506 10.63 -17.97 -3.69
N LEU A 507 10.62 -18.56 -4.87
CA LEU A 507 11.86 -19.02 -5.56
C LEU A 507 12.73 -17.85 -6.00
N LEU A 508 12.13 -16.78 -6.53
CA LEU A 508 12.85 -15.55 -6.87
C LEU A 508 13.51 -14.92 -5.64
N PHE A 509 12.78 -14.83 -4.53
CA PHE A 509 13.31 -14.34 -3.26
C PHE A 509 14.52 -15.17 -2.78
N THR A 510 14.43 -16.50 -2.87
CA THR A 510 15.50 -17.41 -2.46
C THR A 510 16.74 -17.27 -3.36
N LYS A 511 16.54 -17.15 -4.67
CA LYS A 511 17.62 -16.96 -5.65
C LYS A 511 18.35 -15.64 -5.42
N THR A 512 17.63 -14.56 -5.24
CA THR A 512 18.21 -13.24 -4.98
C THR A 512 19.04 -13.22 -3.69
N ASN A 513 18.57 -13.87 -2.62
CA ASN A 513 19.32 -13.95 -1.37
C ASN A 513 20.60 -14.79 -1.48
N LEU A 514 20.62 -15.82 -2.33
CA LEU A 514 21.83 -16.62 -2.57
C LEU A 514 22.90 -15.82 -3.34
N GLU A 515 22.52 -15.06 -4.35
CA GLU A 515 23.42 -14.18 -5.10
C GLU A 515 24.05 -13.09 -4.21
N PHE A 516 23.29 -12.51 -3.28
CA PHE A 516 23.84 -11.53 -2.31
C PHE A 516 24.83 -12.13 -1.30
N HIS A 517 24.61 -13.37 -0.86
CA HIS A 517 25.58 -14.03 0.03
C HIS A 517 26.90 -14.37 -0.66
N GLU A 518 26.90 -14.67 -1.95
CA GLU A 518 28.12 -14.89 -2.73
C GLU A 518 28.90 -13.56 -2.92
N ASP A 519 28.22 -12.45 -3.17
CA ASP A 519 28.87 -11.13 -3.30
C ASP A 519 29.44 -10.61 -1.99
N GLU A 520 28.78 -10.84 -0.83
CA GLU A 520 29.35 -10.52 0.48
C GLU A 520 30.58 -11.35 0.83
N LEU A 521 30.65 -12.59 0.38
CA LEU A 521 31.82 -13.45 0.57
C LEU A 521 33.01 -13.00 -0.31
N ILE A 522 32.75 -12.43 -1.48
CA ILE A 522 33.78 -11.87 -2.37
C ILE A 522 34.33 -10.57 -1.79
N ILE A 523 33.47 -9.70 -1.21
CA ILE A 523 33.89 -8.43 -0.61
C ILE A 523 34.69 -8.62 0.72
N ARG A 524 34.49 -9.71 1.42
CA ARG A 524 35.28 -10.05 2.64
C ARG A 524 36.66 -10.66 2.37
N ASN A 525 36.95 -11.04 1.12
CA ASN A 525 38.21 -11.64 0.70
C ASN A 525 39.05 -10.71 -0.20
N VAL A 526 38.73 -9.46 -0.31
CA VAL A 526 39.50 -8.36 -0.90
C VAL A 526 39.74 -7.28 0.18
#